data_1d20ab301e2d232db85c077edc42c4dc
#
_entry.id   1d20ab301e2d232db85c077edc42c4dc
#
_cell.length_a   1.000
_cell.length_b   1.000
_cell.length_c   1.000
_cell.angle_alpha   90.00
_cell.angle_beta   90.00
_cell.angle_gamma   90.00
#
_symmetry.space_group_name_H-M   'P 1'
#
loop_
_entity.id
_entity.type
_entity.pdbx_description
1 polymer ?
#
loop_
_entity_poly.entity_id
_entity_poly.type
_entity_poly.pdbx_seq_one_letter_code
_entity_poly.pdbx_strand_id
1 'polypeptide(L)'
;MASKQMVHMNQGQGERSYARNSGIQAPEVLRRNQIPAFYIDEHVRREKLPMVLEAYAQQFRKDFRHFLELRAKELVPGGQMVVSIIGRHSDGIAPFHIWDILAQVLSLMASEGVIDKEKFDSFYVPVYGPSKEDLREIIQEEGSFSIKEFLVHDFLSDLDSALVTPSWIANQIRAVYEQIVVQHFGDVMDEFVRIAERRWSLDASLLQQEHAGLAMLTLSVAKA
;
A
#
# COMPACT_ATOMS: atom_id res chain seq x y z
N MET A 1 21.90 10.68 33.12
CA MET A 1 21.86 11.26 31.75
C MET A 1 21.88 10.10 30.79
N ALA A 2 20.75 9.76 30.20
CA ALA A 2 20.66 8.69 29.21
C ALA A 2 21.13 9.24 27.86
N SER A 3 22.17 8.66 27.29
CA SER A 3 22.66 9.03 25.96
C SER A 3 21.58 8.63 24.94
N LYS A 4 21.03 9.59 24.21
CA LYS A 4 20.25 9.34 23.01
C LYS A 4 21.17 8.67 21.98
N GLN A 5 21.01 7.38 21.80
CA GLN A 5 21.61 6.66 20.70
C GLN A 5 20.90 7.09 19.41
N MET A 6 21.48 8.05 18.68
CA MET A 6 21.03 8.40 17.35
C MET A 6 21.42 7.26 16.42
N VAL A 7 20.42 6.58 15.85
CA VAL A 7 20.65 5.62 14.77
C VAL A 7 21.02 6.44 13.53
N HIS A 8 22.30 6.49 13.20
CA HIS A 8 22.78 7.10 11.98
C HIS A 8 22.43 6.18 10.80
N MET A 9 21.46 6.55 10.04
CA MET A 9 21.20 5.93 8.74
C MET A 9 22.35 6.31 7.78
N ASN A 10 22.91 5.30 7.11
CA ASN A 10 24.07 5.46 6.25
C ASN A 10 23.72 6.34 5.03
N GLN A 11 24.17 7.58 4.98
CA GLN A 11 23.88 8.59 3.94
C GLN A 11 24.83 8.50 2.72
N GLY A 12 25.60 7.45 2.57
CA GLY A 12 26.54 7.30 1.47
C GLY A 12 25.89 6.89 0.14
N GLN A 13 26.62 7.07 -0.97
CA GLN A 13 26.24 6.57 -2.32
C GLN A 13 26.64 5.10 -2.56
N GLY A 14 27.14 4.39 -1.56
CA GLY A 14 27.56 3.01 -1.65
C GLY A 14 26.41 2.01 -1.69
N GLU A 15 26.69 0.74 -1.97
CA GLU A 15 25.70 -0.37 -2.02
C GLU A 15 24.88 -0.56 -0.72
N ARG A 16 25.33 0.02 0.40
CA ARG A 16 24.68 -0.02 1.72
C ARG A 16 23.94 1.26 2.09
N SER A 17 23.77 2.21 1.16
CA SER A 17 23.09 3.46 1.50
C SER A 17 21.57 3.31 1.45
N TYR A 18 20.88 3.93 2.40
CA TYR A 18 19.42 3.99 2.45
C TYR A 18 18.84 4.63 1.16
N ALA A 19 19.47 5.69 0.65
CA ALA A 19 19.02 6.38 -0.57
C ALA A 19 19.09 5.48 -1.82
N ARG A 20 20.07 4.59 -1.92
CA ARG A 20 20.18 3.64 -3.04
C ARG A 20 19.20 2.47 -2.89
N ASN A 21 18.98 2.01 -1.66
CA ASN A 21 18.09 0.90 -1.36
C ASN A 21 16.61 1.32 -1.38
N SER A 22 16.28 2.56 -1.00
CA SER A 22 14.93 3.12 -1.16
C SER A 22 14.59 3.42 -2.62
N GLY A 23 15.59 3.65 -3.48
CA GLY A 23 15.43 3.78 -4.92
C GLY A 23 14.99 2.48 -5.63
N ILE A 24 15.11 1.32 -4.96
CA ILE A 24 14.61 0.03 -5.47
C ILE A 24 13.07 -0.05 -5.42
N GLN A 25 12.42 0.77 -4.61
CA GLN A 25 10.97 0.98 -4.67
C GLN A 25 10.54 1.90 -5.83
N ALA A 26 11.49 2.32 -6.64
CA ALA A 26 11.29 3.21 -7.77
C ALA A 26 10.71 2.51 -9.01
N PRO A 27 10.28 3.29 -10.01
CA PRO A 27 9.37 2.95 -11.11
C PRO A 27 9.74 1.74 -11.99
N GLU A 28 10.89 1.14 -11.83
CA GLU A 28 11.36 0.05 -12.70
C GLU A 28 10.65 -1.28 -12.43
N VAL A 29 10.21 -1.50 -11.18
CA VAL A 29 9.31 -2.62 -10.83
C VAL A 29 7.94 -2.41 -11.47
N LEU A 30 7.52 -1.15 -11.60
CA LEU A 30 6.28 -0.73 -12.24
C LEU A 30 6.24 -1.00 -13.75
N ARG A 31 7.40 -0.91 -14.44
CA ARG A 31 7.49 -1.14 -15.89
C ARG A 31 7.49 -2.60 -16.31
N ARG A 32 7.89 -3.52 -15.43
CA ARG A 32 8.02 -4.95 -15.81
C ARG A 32 6.74 -5.74 -15.72
N ASN A 33 5.79 -5.33 -14.90
CA ASN A 33 4.52 -6.01 -14.72
C ASN A 33 3.38 -5.14 -15.24
N GLN A 34 3.15 -5.16 -16.55
CA GLN A 34 1.98 -4.54 -17.19
C GLN A 34 0.71 -5.29 -16.80
N ILE A 35 0.22 -5.04 -15.59
CA ILE A 35 -1.04 -5.61 -15.12
C ILE A 35 -2.05 -4.46 -15.00
N PRO A 36 -3.20 -4.52 -15.71
CA PRO A 36 -4.18 -3.45 -15.73
C PRO A 36 -4.72 -3.09 -14.34
N ALA A 37 -4.83 -1.80 -14.05
CA ALA A 37 -5.57 -1.32 -12.91
C ALA A 37 -7.05 -1.66 -13.07
N PHE A 38 -7.63 -2.02 -11.98
CA PHE A 38 -8.93 -2.61 -11.79
C PHE A 38 -10.12 -1.77 -12.29
N TYR A 39 -10.39 -1.73 -13.56
CA TYR A 39 -11.75 -1.61 -14.05
C TYR A 39 -11.92 -2.38 -15.36
N ILE A 40 -11.91 -3.68 -15.22
CA ILE A 40 -12.35 -4.57 -16.28
C ILE A 40 -13.81 -4.92 -15.91
N ASP A 41 -14.68 -4.98 -16.91
CA ASP A 41 -16.02 -5.56 -16.82
C ASP A 41 -16.08 -6.66 -15.75
N GLU A 42 -17.08 -6.67 -14.89
CA GLU A 42 -17.18 -7.54 -13.73
C GLU A 42 -16.94 -9.02 -14.06
N HIS A 43 -17.23 -9.42 -15.29
CA HIS A 43 -16.97 -10.76 -15.81
C HIS A 43 -15.45 -11.04 -15.98
N VAL A 44 -14.72 -10.12 -16.55
CA VAL A 44 -13.25 -10.22 -16.73
C VAL A 44 -12.53 -10.09 -15.40
N ARG A 45 -13.10 -9.33 -14.46
CA ARG A 45 -12.60 -9.21 -13.08
C ARG A 45 -12.64 -10.56 -12.35
N ARG A 46 -13.70 -11.34 -12.48
CA ARG A 46 -13.83 -12.66 -11.84
C ARG A 46 -12.83 -13.68 -12.37
N GLU A 47 -12.49 -13.61 -13.66
CA GLU A 47 -11.58 -14.59 -14.27
C GLU A 47 -10.10 -14.25 -14.10
N LYS A 48 -9.73 -12.95 -14.22
CA LYS A 48 -8.32 -12.52 -14.21
C LYS A 48 -7.82 -12.08 -12.83
N LEU A 49 -8.71 -11.67 -11.94
CA LEU A 49 -8.35 -11.16 -10.63
C LEU A 49 -7.46 -12.10 -9.80
N PRO A 50 -7.73 -13.43 -9.74
CA PRO A 50 -6.88 -14.33 -8.97
C PRO A 50 -5.42 -14.36 -9.48
N MET A 51 -5.22 -14.34 -10.78
CA MET A 51 -3.87 -14.34 -11.37
C MET A 51 -3.11 -13.04 -11.09
N VAL A 52 -3.83 -11.91 -11.11
CA VAL A 52 -3.25 -10.60 -10.81
C VAL A 52 -2.87 -10.51 -9.33
N LEU A 53 -3.74 -10.94 -8.45
CA LEU A 53 -3.46 -10.96 -7.01
C LEU A 53 -2.28 -11.87 -6.67
N GLU A 54 -2.22 -13.04 -7.29
CA GLU A 54 -1.09 -13.95 -7.12
C GLU A 54 0.23 -13.34 -7.61
N ALA A 55 0.23 -12.66 -8.77
CA ALA A 55 1.41 -11.99 -9.28
C ALA A 55 1.90 -10.87 -8.33
N TYR A 56 0.96 -10.08 -7.75
CA TYR A 56 1.32 -9.08 -6.75
C TYR A 56 1.81 -9.70 -5.44
N ALA A 57 1.20 -10.78 -4.99
CA ALA A 57 1.65 -11.52 -3.81
C ALA A 57 3.09 -12.03 -3.96
N GLN A 58 3.39 -12.63 -5.12
CA GLN A 58 4.74 -13.12 -5.44
C GLN A 58 5.75 -11.98 -5.51
N GLN A 59 5.39 -10.84 -6.14
CA GLN A 59 6.28 -9.68 -6.20
C GLN A 59 6.51 -9.11 -4.80
N PHE A 60 5.45 -8.93 -4.00
CA PHE A 60 5.57 -8.47 -2.62
C PHE A 60 6.48 -9.39 -1.78
N ARG A 61 6.28 -10.72 -1.87
CA ARG A 61 7.12 -11.72 -1.18
C ARG A 61 8.59 -11.53 -1.54
N LYS A 62 8.90 -11.33 -2.80
CA LYS A 62 10.26 -11.12 -3.30
C LYS A 62 10.86 -9.81 -2.78
N ASP A 63 10.09 -8.72 -2.84
CA ASP A 63 10.56 -7.39 -2.44
C ASP A 63 10.72 -7.30 -0.92
N PHE A 64 9.77 -7.85 -0.15
CA PHE A 64 9.85 -7.84 1.30
C PHE A 64 10.97 -8.75 1.83
N ARG A 65 11.19 -9.91 1.21
CA ARG A 65 12.36 -10.75 1.49
C ARG A 65 13.66 -10.00 1.25
N HIS A 66 13.78 -9.33 0.11
CA HIS A 66 14.97 -8.53 -0.20
C HIS A 66 15.17 -7.36 0.79
N PHE A 67 14.09 -6.71 1.20
CA PHE A 67 14.13 -5.71 2.27
C PHE A 67 14.71 -6.30 3.56
N LEU A 68 14.25 -7.47 3.99
CA LEU A 68 14.76 -8.14 5.19
C LEU A 68 16.26 -8.49 5.06
N GLU A 69 16.69 -9.04 3.93
CA GLU A 69 18.09 -9.33 3.65
C GLU A 69 18.99 -8.09 3.78
N LEU A 70 18.51 -6.94 3.32
CA LEU A 70 19.24 -5.67 3.44
C LEU A 70 19.28 -5.19 4.89
N ARG A 71 18.15 -5.25 5.60
CA ARG A 71 18.08 -4.90 7.05
C ARG A 71 18.97 -5.82 7.89
N ALA A 72 19.05 -7.10 7.54
CA ALA A 72 19.93 -8.03 8.22
C ALA A 72 21.42 -7.65 8.11
N LYS A 73 21.83 -7.02 7.02
CA LYS A 73 23.22 -6.52 6.84
C LYS A 73 23.52 -5.25 7.64
N GLU A 74 22.49 -4.47 7.96
CA GLU A 74 22.61 -3.18 8.63
C GLU A 74 22.52 -3.30 10.16
N LEU A 75 21.73 -4.25 10.64
CA LEU A 75 21.53 -4.48 12.06
C LEU A 75 22.66 -5.35 12.65
N VAL A 76 23.01 -5.07 13.89
CA VAL A 76 23.90 -5.94 14.67
C VAL A 76 23.12 -7.16 15.17
N PRO A 77 23.78 -8.29 15.52
CA PRO A 77 23.13 -9.43 16.18
C PRO A 77 22.34 -8.97 17.42
N GLY A 78 21.12 -9.44 17.57
CA GLY A 78 20.18 -9.00 18.61
C GLY A 78 19.55 -7.61 18.40
N GLY A 79 19.95 -6.88 17.35
CA GLY A 79 19.33 -5.62 16.96
C GLY A 79 17.85 -5.81 16.61
N GLN A 80 17.02 -4.83 16.95
CA GLN A 80 15.58 -4.90 16.74
C GLN A 80 15.11 -3.89 15.69
N MET A 81 14.05 -4.26 14.98
CA MET A 81 13.39 -3.41 14.02
C MET A 81 11.87 -3.51 14.21
N VAL A 82 11.18 -2.38 14.08
CA VAL A 82 9.72 -2.33 14.01
C VAL A 82 9.33 -2.04 12.59
N VAL A 83 8.39 -2.81 12.06
CA VAL A 83 7.80 -2.64 10.74
C VAL A 83 6.32 -2.41 10.92
N SER A 84 5.80 -1.30 10.37
CA SER A 84 4.36 -1.05 10.25
C SER A 84 4.00 -1.00 8.77
N ILE A 85 3.01 -1.76 8.38
CA ILE A 85 2.57 -1.86 6.98
C ILE A 85 1.05 -1.99 6.91
N ILE A 86 0.46 -1.33 5.92
CA ILE A 86 -0.96 -1.51 5.63
C ILE A 86 -1.12 -2.88 4.96
N GLY A 87 -1.99 -3.68 5.52
CA GLY A 87 -2.31 -5.02 5.05
C GLY A 87 -3.80 -5.32 5.18
N ARG A 88 -4.12 -6.60 5.24
CA ARG A 88 -5.49 -7.10 5.38
C ARG A 88 -5.62 -8.02 6.59
N HIS A 89 -6.83 -8.16 7.09
CA HIS A 89 -7.17 -9.22 8.04
C HIS A 89 -7.06 -10.60 7.36
N SER A 90 -6.69 -11.62 8.13
CA SER A 90 -6.45 -12.99 7.62
C SER A 90 -7.68 -13.66 7.04
N ASP A 91 -8.84 -13.32 7.58
CA ASP A 91 -10.18 -13.82 7.25
C ASP A 91 -10.89 -12.98 6.19
N GLY A 92 -10.26 -11.93 5.70
CA GLY A 92 -10.82 -11.05 4.68
C GLY A 92 -10.80 -11.68 3.28
N ILE A 93 -11.96 -12.07 2.78
CA ILE A 93 -12.17 -12.53 1.40
C ILE A 93 -12.06 -11.37 0.39
N ALA A 94 -12.15 -10.14 0.87
CA ALA A 94 -12.10 -8.96 0.03
C ALA A 94 -10.68 -8.39 -0.03
N PRO A 95 -9.99 -8.48 -1.16
CA PRO A 95 -8.77 -7.74 -1.35
C PRO A 95 -9.12 -6.27 -1.54
N PHE A 96 -8.60 -5.40 -0.68
CA PHE A 96 -8.37 -4.01 -0.95
C PHE A 96 -9.49 -3.08 -1.35
N HIS A 97 -10.17 -2.52 -0.38
CA HIS A 97 -11.14 -1.46 -0.59
C HIS A 97 -10.52 -0.06 -0.86
N ILE A 98 -9.32 0.24 -0.37
CA ILE A 98 -8.73 1.57 -0.62
C ILE A 98 -8.42 1.81 -2.09
N TRP A 99 -8.10 0.74 -2.84
CA TRP A 99 -7.91 0.79 -4.29
C TRP A 99 -9.22 0.89 -5.04
N ASP A 100 -10.23 0.20 -4.54
CA ASP A 100 -11.57 0.29 -5.10
C ASP A 100 -12.09 1.72 -4.98
N ILE A 101 -11.77 2.44 -3.89
CA ILE A 101 -12.12 3.86 -3.73
C ILE A 101 -11.46 4.71 -4.81
N LEU A 102 -10.14 4.61 -4.95
CA LEU A 102 -9.41 5.36 -5.98
C LEU A 102 -9.93 5.03 -7.37
N ALA A 103 -10.08 3.74 -7.70
CA ALA A 103 -10.56 3.27 -8.98
C ALA A 103 -12.01 3.70 -9.27
N GLN A 104 -12.89 3.69 -8.28
CA GLN A 104 -14.27 4.14 -8.44
C GLN A 104 -14.37 5.64 -8.74
N VAL A 105 -13.60 6.47 -8.03
CA VAL A 105 -13.58 7.91 -8.30
C VAL A 105 -12.98 8.21 -9.67
N LEU A 106 -11.86 7.57 -10.02
CA LEU A 106 -11.27 7.72 -11.36
C LEU A 106 -12.20 7.22 -12.48
N SER A 107 -12.94 6.13 -12.26
CA SER A 107 -13.94 5.63 -13.19
C SER A 107 -15.07 6.64 -13.41
N LEU A 108 -15.53 7.29 -12.34
CA LEU A 108 -16.52 8.35 -12.43
C LEU A 108 -15.97 9.54 -13.22
N MET A 109 -14.73 9.95 -12.94
CA MET A 109 -14.05 11.02 -13.69
C MET A 109 -13.91 10.68 -15.18
N ALA A 110 -13.61 9.43 -15.52
CA ALA A 110 -13.57 8.97 -16.91
C ALA A 110 -14.96 9.00 -17.57
N SER A 111 -16.00 8.60 -16.85
CA SER A 111 -17.40 8.64 -17.36
C SER A 111 -17.92 10.06 -17.55
N GLU A 112 -17.47 11.01 -16.74
CA GLU A 112 -17.79 12.43 -16.83
C GLU A 112 -16.90 13.19 -17.85
N GLY A 113 -15.92 12.50 -18.46
CA GLY A 113 -14.99 13.11 -19.43
C GLY A 113 -13.92 14.01 -18.81
N VAL A 114 -13.72 13.94 -17.50
CA VAL A 114 -12.68 14.69 -16.77
C VAL A 114 -11.30 14.13 -17.07
N ILE A 115 -11.20 12.80 -17.19
CA ILE A 115 -9.99 12.11 -17.61
C ILE A 115 -10.27 11.26 -18.84
N ASP A 116 -9.23 11.06 -19.63
CA ASP A 116 -9.30 10.23 -20.83
C ASP A 116 -9.55 8.75 -20.46
N LYS A 117 -10.51 8.12 -21.13
CA LYS A 117 -10.90 6.74 -20.85
C LYS A 117 -9.78 5.74 -21.19
N GLU A 118 -9.01 5.95 -22.26
CA GLU A 118 -7.90 5.06 -22.64
C GLU A 118 -6.77 5.15 -21.61
N LYS A 119 -6.52 6.36 -21.09
CA LYS A 119 -5.61 6.55 -19.97
C LYS A 119 -6.11 5.84 -18.71
N PHE A 120 -7.41 5.92 -18.41
CA PHE A 120 -7.98 5.20 -17.27
C PHE A 120 -7.82 3.68 -17.43
N ASP A 121 -8.13 3.13 -18.60
CA ASP A 121 -8.02 1.71 -18.89
C ASP A 121 -6.55 1.19 -18.82
N SER A 122 -5.58 2.08 -18.95
CA SER A 122 -4.13 1.78 -18.85
C SER A 122 -3.50 2.17 -17.50
N PHE A 123 -4.26 2.69 -16.56
CA PHE A 123 -3.76 3.10 -15.26
C PHE A 123 -3.56 1.91 -14.32
N TYR A 124 -2.42 1.87 -13.68
CA TYR A 124 -2.04 0.78 -12.78
C TYR A 124 -1.51 1.31 -11.46
N VAL A 125 -2.01 0.78 -10.36
CA VAL A 125 -1.46 1.03 -9.04
C VAL A 125 -0.94 -0.29 -8.47
N PRO A 126 0.38 -0.50 -8.44
CA PRO A 126 0.97 -1.75 -7.98
C PRO A 126 1.04 -1.76 -6.45
N VAL A 127 0.04 -2.29 -5.81
CA VAL A 127 0.03 -2.42 -4.35
C VAL A 127 -0.54 -3.77 -3.95
N TYR A 128 0.10 -4.34 -2.95
CA TYR A 128 -0.31 -5.55 -2.29
C TYR A 128 -0.38 -5.32 -0.78
N GLY A 129 -1.46 -5.72 -0.15
CA GLY A 129 -1.61 -5.72 1.29
C GLY A 129 -1.44 -7.13 1.84
N PRO A 130 -0.33 -7.40 2.48
CA PRO A 130 -0.11 -8.71 3.05
C PRO A 130 -1.08 -8.99 4.19
N SER A 131 -1.33 -10.27 4.44
CA SER A 131 -1.89 -10.73 5.70
C SER A 131 -0.79 -10.93 6.75
N LYS A 132 -1.21 -11.16 7.98
CA LYS A 132 -0.29 -11.54 9.07
C LYS A 132 0.46 -12.84 8.73
N GLU A 133 -0.21 -13.77 8.10
CA GLU A 133 0.32 -15.06 7.68
C GLU A 133 1.39 -14.89 6.60
N ASP A 134 1.10 -14.08 5.58
CA ASP A 134 2.06 -13.78 4.52
C ASP A 134 3.39 -13.24 5.10
N LEU A 135 3.31 -12.28 6.02
CA LEU A 135 4.50 -11.69 6.64
C LEU A 135 5.26 -12.70 7.49
N ARG A 136 4.56 -13.56 8.24
CA ARG A 136 5.19 -14.61 9.05
C ARG A 136 5.94 -15.61 8.19
N GLU A 137 5.32 -16.08 7.12
CA GLU A 137 5.95 -17.01 6.19
C GLU A 137 7.22 -16.41 5.58
N ILE A 138 7.15 -15.18 5.07
CA ILE A 138 8.31 -14.51 4.45
C ILE A 138 9.46 -14.34 5.44
N ILE A 139 9.16 -13.90 6.68
CA ILE A 139 10.20 -13.71 7.72
C ILE A 139 10.81 -15.05 8.13
N GLN A 140 9.99 -16.09 8.25
CA GLN A 140 10.46 -17.43 8.59
C GLN A 140 11.32 -18.03 7.48
N GLU A 141 10.94 -17.86 6.22
CA GLU A 141 11.70 -18.36 5.07
C GLU A 141 13.02 -17.60 4.87
N GLU A 142 13.05 -16.29 5.12
CA GLU A 142 14.26 -15.47 5.02
C GLU A 142 15.27 -15.85 6.13
N GLY A 143 14.81 -16.07 7.36
CA GLY A 143 15.53 -16.73 8.44
C GLY A 143 16.49 -15.85 9.25
N SER A 144 16.74 -14.59 8.87
CA SER A 144 17.64 -13.68 9.61
C SER A 144 16.96 -13.03 10.82
N PHE A 145 15.64 -13.12 10.94
CA PHE A 145 14.88 -12.45 11.98
C PHE A 145 13.94 -13.38 12.73
N SER A 146 13.77 -13.11 14.02
CA SER A 146 12.72 -13.72 14.85
C SER A 146 11.66 -12.68 15.20
N ILE A 147 10.38 -13.01 15.01
CA ILE A 147 9.26 -12.15 15.40
C ILE A 147 9.14 -12.15 16.91
N LYS A 148 9.19 -10.96 17.53
CA LYS A 148 9.01 -10.77 18.98
C LYS A 148 7.58 -10.44 19.33
N GLU A 149 6.95 -9.59 18.52
CA GLU A 149 5.57 -9.16 18.70
C GLU A 149 4.92 -8.93 17.34
N PHE A 150 3.62 -9.19 17.24
CA PHE A 150 2.85 -8.95 16.04
C PHE A 150 1.45 -8.47 16.40
N LEU A 151 1.18 -7.20 16.14
CA LEU A 151 -0.08 -6.54 16.39
C LEU A 151 -0.83 -6.36 15.07
N VAL A 152 -2.14 -6.55 15.12
CA VAL A 152 -3.06 -6.28 14.00
C VAL A 152 -4.13 -5.35 14.54
N HIS A 153 -4.23 -4.17 13.95
CA HIS A 153 -5.22 -3.16 14.31
C HIS A 153 -6.07 -2.85 13.09
N ASP A 154 -7.35 -2.58 13.29
CA ASP A 154 -8.18 -2.01 12.25
C ASP A 154 -7.63 -0.62 11.88
N PHE A 155 -7.46 -0.36 10.59
CA PHE A 155 -6.78 0.84 10.11
C PHE A 155 -7.38 2.15 10.61
N LEU A 156 -8.70 2.16 10.86
CA LEU A 156 -9.43 3.35 11.33
C LEU A 156 -9.95 3.24 12.76
N SER A 157 -9.77 2.11 13.46
CA SER A 157 -10.37 1.87 14.77
C SER A 157 -9.94 2.86 15.87
N ASP A 158 -8.71 3.35 15.75
CA ASP A 158 -8.12 4.26 16.72
C ASP A 158 -8.34 5.74 16.36
N LEU A 159 -9.00 6.01 15.22
CA LEU A 159 -9.34 7.37 14.82
C LEU A 159 -10.69 7.78 15.41
N ASP A 160 -10.74 9.01 15.91
CA ASP A 160 -12.01 9.62 16.26
C ASP A 160 -12.90 9.69 15.01
N SER A 161 -14.05 9.01 15.07
CA SER A 161 -15.01 8.97 13.96
C SER A 161 -15.46 10.36 13.50
N ALA A 162 -15.40 11.36 14.38
CA ALA A 162 -15.68 12.75 14.03
C ALA A 162 -14.64 13.37 13.10
N LEU A 163 -13.41 12.82 13.06
CA LEU A 163 -12.35 13.28 12.17
C LEU A 163 -12.41 12.60 10.78
N VAL A 164 -13.05 11.43 10.70
CA VAL A 164 -13.16 10.65 9.46
C VAL A 164 -14.28 11.21 8.60
N THR A 165 -14.01 12.33 7.95
CA THR A 165 -14.94 13.00 7.04
C THR A 165 -14.62 12.65 5.57
N PRO A 166 -15.59 12.81 4.63
CA PRO A 166 -15.33 12.67 3.20
C PRO A 166 -14.10 13.46 2.73
N SER A 167 -13.96 14.71 3.20
CA SER A 167 -12.83 15.58 2.87
C SER A 167 -11.51 15.01 3.42
N TRP A 168 -11.52 14.54 4.66
CA TRP A 168 -10.32 13.97 5.26
C TRP A 168 -9.84 12.75 4.46
N ILE A 169 -10.73 11.83 4.09
CA ILE A 169 -10.39 10.63 3.31
C ILE A 169 -9.88 11.00 1.92
N ALA A 170 -10.57 11.91 1.22
CA ALA A 170 -10.15 12.38 -0.09
C ALA A 170 -8.72 12.94 -0.06
N ASN A 171 -8.39 13.71 0.99
CA ASN A 171 -7.06 14.26 1.18
C ASN A 171 -6.02 13.22 1.59
N GLN A 172 -6.40 12.15 2.33
CA GLN A 172 -5.48 11.02 2.57
C GLN A 172 -5.14 10.29 1.26
N ILE A 173 -6.12 10.05 0.41
CA ILE A 173 -5.91 9.45 -0.91
C ILE A 173 -5.01 10.37 -1.76
N ARG A 174 -5.28 11.67 -1.77
CA ARG A 174 -4.43 12.65 -2.43
C ARG A 174 -2.98 12.54 -1.95
N ALA A 175 -2.75 12.60 -0.63
CA ALA A 175 -1.41 12.57 -0.05
C ALA A 175 -0.60 11.33 -0.45
N VAL A 176 -1.27 10.19 -0.65
CA VAL A 176 -0.61 8.93 -1.02
C VAL A 176 -0.44 8.78 -2.53
N TYR A 177 -1.45 9.20 -3.32
CA TYR A 177 -1.52 8.84 -4.75
C TYR A 177 -1.34 10.00 -5.72
N GLU A 178 -1.31 11.25 -5.27
CA GLU A 178 -1.21 12.43 -6.14
C GLU A 178 -0.08 12.29 -7.17
N GLN A 179 1.10 11.89 -6.73
CA GLN A 179 2.25 11.79 -7.63
C GLN A 179 2.02 10.78 -8.77
N ILE A 180 1.44 9.63 -8.47
CA ILE A 180 1.16 8.56 -9.46
C ILE A 180 0.03 8.99 -10.39
N VAL A 181 -1.03 9.56 -9.82
CA VAL A 181 -2.21 10.02 -10.57
C VAL A 181 -1.84 11.17 -11.51
N VAL A 182 -1.13 12.18 -11.00
CA VAL A 182 -0.71 13.35 -11.79
C VAL A 182 0.27 12.95 -12.89
N GLN A 183 1.18 12.02 -12.62
CA GLN A 183 2.12 11.53 -13.64
C GLN A 183 1.38 10.87 -14.80
N HIS A 184 0.25 10.20 -14.55
CA HIS A 184 -0.47 9.46 -15.57
C HIS A 184 -1.56 10.29 -16.26
N PHE A 185 -2.36 11.04 -15.49
CA PHE A 185 -3.52 11.77 -15.99
C PHE A 185 -3.27 13.27 -16.21
N GLY A 186 -2.23 13.83 -15.60
CA GLY A 186 -2.03 15.27 -15.50
C GLY A 186 -2.60 15.83 -14.19
N ASP A 187 -2.74 17.14 -14.12
CA ASP A 187 -3.20 17.86 -12.92
C ASP A 187 -4.72 17.73 -12.75
N VAL A 188 -5.14 16.61 -12.14
CA VAL A 188 -6.56 16.26 -11.95
C VAL A 188 -6.94 16.03 -10.49
N MET A 189 -5.98 16.23 -9.55
CA MET A 189 -6.22 15.87 -8.15
C MET A 189 -7.20 16.78 -7.42
N ASP A 190 -7.30 18.03 -7.77
CA ASP A 190 -8.31 18.94 -7.19
C ASP A 190 -9.71 18.50 -7.59
N GLU A 191 -9.88 18.08 -8.85
CA GLU A 191 -11.15 17.55 -9.33
C GLU A 191 -11.47 16.17 -8.74
N PHE A 192 -10.44 15.32 -8.57
CA PHE A 192 -10.58 14.05 -7.86
C PHE A 192 -11.14 14.27 -6.45
N VAL A 193 -10.53 15.16 -5.67
CA VAL A 193 -10.97 15.47 -4.30
C VAL A 193 -12.41 15.96 -4.30
N ARG A 194 -12.76 16.90 -5.19
CA ARG A 194 -14.11 17.47 -5.31
C ARG A 194 -15.16 16.39 -5.61
N ILE A 195 -14.88 15.48 -6.53
CA ILE A 195 -15.79 14.39 -6.92
C ILE A 195 -15.91 13.37 -5.79
N ALA A 196 -14.81 13.01 -5.16
CA ALA A 196 -14.78 12.09 -4.04
C ALA A 196 -15.60 12.62 -2.84
N GLU A 197 -15.37 13.87 -2.44
CA GLU A 197 -16.12 14.51 -1.36
C GLU A 197 -17.62 14.55 -1.65
N ARG A 198 -18.00 14.93 -2.86
CA ARG A 198 -19.41 14.96 -3.29
C ARG A 198 -20.05 13.58 -3.20
N ARG A 199 -19.36 12.54 -3.71
CA ARG A 199 -19.86 11.16 -3.70
C ARG A 199 -20.13 10.67 -2.29
N TRP A 200 -19.15 10.82 -1.38
CA TRP A 200 -19.28 10.33 -0.01
C TRP A 200 -20.18 11.18 0.88
N SER A 201 -20.35 12.45 0.54
CA SER A 201 -21.35 13.29 1.21
C SER A 201 -22.78 12.90 0.86
N LEU A 202 -23.00 12.31 -0.32
CA LEU A 202 -24.31 11.81 -0.75
C LEU A 202 -24.64 10.45 -0.16
N ASP A 203 -23.62 9.62 0.10
CA ASP A 203 -23.79 8.28 0.67
C ASP A 203 -22.65 7.96 1.63
N ALA A 204 -22.83 8.34 2.90
CA ALA A 204 -21.85 8.08 3.95
C ALA A 204 -21.68 6.58 4.26
N SER A 205 -22.60 5.72 3.86
CA SER A 205 -22.48 4.27 4.06
C SER A 205 -21.34 3.67 3.23
N LEU A 206 -21.02 4.29 2.09
CA LEU A 206 -19.88 3.89 1.26
C LEU A 206 -18.56 3.96 2.02
N LEU A 207 -18.39 4.98 2.85
CA LEU A 207 -17.16 5.13 3.65
C LEU A 207 -16.97 4.00 4.69
N GLN A 208 -18.06 3.54 5.28
CA GLN A 208 -17.99 2.48 6.31
C GLN A 208 -17.74 1.11 5.67
N GLN A 209 -18.29 0.83 4.51
CA GLN A 209 -18.11 -0.44 3.80
C GLN A 209 -16.71 -0.56 3.20
N GLU A 210 -16.14 0.54 2.77
CA GLU A 210 -14.88 0.59 2.03
C GLU A 210 -13.63 0.41 2.91
N HIS A 211 -13.75 0.49 4.23
CA HIS A 211 -12.61 0.33 5.17
C HIS A 211 -12.59 -1.01 5.92
N ALA A 212 -13.62 -1.82 5.77
CA ALA A 212 -13.85 -3.03 6.57
C ALA A 212 -12.80 -4.17 6.39
N GLY A 213 -11.86 -4.04 5.48
CA GLY A 213 -10.83 -5.06 5.23
C GLY A 213 -9.40 -4.62 5.48
N LEU A 214 -9.18 -3.33 5.77
CA LEU A 214 -7.83 -2.80 5.97
C LEU A 214 -7.35 -3.00 7.40
N ALA A 215 -6.11 -3.47 7.53
CA ALA A 215 -5.44 -3.61 8.81
C ALA A 215 -4.10 -2.88 8.80
N MET A 216 -3.73 -2.30 9.93
CA MET A 216 -2.36 -1.92 10.22
C MET A 216 -1.66 -3.11 10.87
N LEU A 217 -0.70 -3.67 10.17
CA LEU A 217 0.13 -4.76 10.64
C LEU A 217 1.42 -4.17 11.22
N THR A 218 1.60 -4.29 12.53
CA THR A 218 2.81 -3.80 13.20
C THR A 218 3.52 -4.98 13.83
N LEU A 219 4.77 -5.17 13.45
CA LEU A 219 5.59 -6.26 13.97
C LEU A 219 6.93 -5.76 14.46
N SER A 220 7.37 -6.31 15.59
CA SER A 220 8.73 -6.17 16.11
C SER A 220 9.50 -7.45 15.82
N VAL A 221 10.65 -7.30 15.18
CA VAL A 221 11.55 -8.42 14.86
C VAL A 221 12.95 -8.16 15.44
N ALA A 222 13.61 -9.22 15.87
CA ALA A 222 15.01 -9.16 16.29
C ALA A 222 15.87 -9.99 15.34
N LYS A 223 17.03 -9.44 14.98
CA LYS A 223 18.03 -10.16 14.21
C LYS A 223 18.59 -11.33 15.03
N ALA A 224 18.63 -12.50 14.42
CA ALA A 224 19.25 -13.69 14.99
C ALA A 224 20.75 -13.52 15.20
#